data_15e7315e4be1ac536beedfb0339b5845
#
_entry.id   15e7315e4be1ac536beedfb0339b5845
#
_cell.length_a   1.000
_cell.length_b   1.000
_cell.length_c   1.000
_cell.angle_alpha   90.00
_cell.angle_beta   90.00
_cell.angle_gamma   90.00
#
_symmetry.space_group_name_H-M   'P 1'
#
loop_
_entity.id
_entity.type
_entity.pdbx_description
1 polymer ?
#
loop_
_entity_poly.entity_id
_entity_poly.type
_entity_poly.pdbx_seq_one_letter_code
_entity_poly.pdbx_strand_id
1 'polypeptide(L)'
;KGEVNSAGARVALPVAFDINMGCPVNKIFSNGEGSALMADPDLIFRITKATAKATHLPVTVKMRLGIDEGKINVTECAKAAEEGGAAAICIHGRTRTQMYGGEARYEKIAELKNLLKIPVIANGDITSPEKAAEVLRLTGADGIAIGRSAVGNPYIFRQILDYFDSGAYTEPSREELIDAALRQLYLAVEDKGEAVAIPESRKQIALYLKGFSGAAKIRTEINMAGSFDEVKIALKKALM
;
A
#
# COMPACT_ATOMS: atom_id res chain seq x y z
N LYS A 1 16.37 -16.88 -7.45
CA LYS A 1 17.18 -17.68 -6.49
C LYS A 1 17.64 -16.68 -5.43
N GLY A 2 17.13 -16.76 -4.19
CA GLY A 2 17.56 -15.88 -3.09
C GLY A 2 18.94 -16.31 -2.58
N GLU A 3 19.74 -15.32 -2.19
CA GLU A 3 20.99 -15.56 -1.46
C GLU A 3 20.68 -16.02 -0.03
N VAL A 4 21.62 -16.76 0.56
CA VAL A 4 21.51 -17.22 1.95
C VAL A 4 22.42 -16.34 2.78
N ASN A 5 21.92 -15.75 3.87
CA ASN A 5 22.76 -14.97 4.77
C ASN A 5 23.70 -15.86 5.61
N SER A 6 24.60 -15.26 6.38
CA SER A 6 25.55 -15.97 7.22
C SER A 6 24.93 -16.90 8.28
N ALA A 7 23.62 -16.76 8.53
CA ALA A 7 22.83 -17.62 9.42
C ALA A 7 22.04 -18.73 8.69
N GLY A 8 22.25 -18.88 7.36
CA GLY A 8 21.57 -19.90 6.55
C GLY A 8 20.13 -19.57 6.17
N ALA A 9 19.62 -18.37 6.48
CA ALA A 9 18.29 -17.93 6.10
C ALA A 9 18.28 -17.40 4.66
N ARG A 10 17.27 -17.77 3.87
CA ARG A 10 17.07 -17.20 2.53
C ARG A 10 16.72 -15.72 2.63
N VAL A 11 17.58 -14.88 2.06
CA VAL A 11 17.32 -13.44 1.95
C VAL A 11 16.62 -13.18 0.61
N ALA A 12 15.45 -12.57 0.67
CA ALA A 12 14.80 -12.06 -0.52
C ALA A 12 15.61 -10.85 -1.02
N LEU A 13 16.20 -10.96 -2.21
CA LEU A 13 16.87 -9.82 -2.84
C LEU A 13 15.81 -8.81 -3.30
N PRO A 14 16.10 -7.49 -3.18
CA PRO A 14 15.21 -6.46 -3.73
C PRO A 14 15.12 -6.64 -5.26
N VAL A 15 13.93 -6.43 -5.79
CA VAL A 15 13.65 -6.49 -7.24
C VAL A 15 13.49 -5.10 -7.85
N ALA A 16 13.26 -4.09 -7.03
CA ALA A 16 13.14 -2.69 -7.41
C ALA A 16 13.36 -1.79 -6.18
N PHE A 17 13.61 -0.50 -6.41
CA PHE A 17 13.58 0.55 -5.39
C PHE A 17 12.38 1.46 -5.63
N ASP A 18 11.55 1.69 -4.62
CA ASP A 18 10.44 2.65 -4.70
C ASP A 18 10.74 3.90 -3.86
N ILE A 19 10.73 5.07 -4.51
CA ILE A 19 10.98 6.33 -3.84
C ILE A 19 9.65 6.92 -3.38
N ASN A 20 9.50 7.10 -2.06
CA ASN A 20 8.31 7.68 -1.48
C ASN A 20 8.29 9.21 -1.61
N MET A 21 7.53 9.71 -2.57
CA MET A 21 7.27 11.15 -2.77
C MET A 21 5.79 11.50 -2.50
N GLY A 22 5.09 10.67 -1.71
CA GLY A 22 3.64 10.83 -1.48
C GLY A 22 3.18 10.76 -0.03
N CYS A 23 4.07 10.49 0.95
CA CYS A 23 3.67 10.43 2.36
C CYS A 23 3.13 11.78 2.84
N PRO A 24 1.86 11.86 3.34
CA PRO A 24 1.25 13.15 3.69
C PRO A 24 1.49 13.56 5.15
N VAL A 25 2.08 12.68 5.97
CA VAL A 25 2.20 12.86 7.43
C VAL A 25 3.06 14.09 7.76
N ASN A 26 2.59 14.93 8.68
CA ASN A 26 3.24 16.20 9.03
C ASN A 26 4.72 16.01 9.40
N LYS A 27 5.05 15.01 10.23
CA LYS A 27 6.43 14.75 10.65
C LYS A 27 7.37 14.51 9.46
N ILE A 28 6.91 13.73 8.47
CA ILE A 28 7.68 13.44 7.25
C ILE A 28 7.78 14.69 6.37
N PHE A 29 6.64 15.35 6.16
CA PHE A 29 6.57 16.57 5.35
C PHE A 29 7.47 17.70 5.88
N SER A 30 7.47 17.93 7.20
CA SER A 30 8.28 18.99 7.83
C SER A 30 9.79 18.74 7.72
N ASN A 31 10.20 17.48 7.52
CA ASN A 31 11.59 17.12 7.26
C ASN A 31 12.01 17.29 5.79
N GLY A 32 11.10 17.77 4.91
CA GLY A 32 11.37 17.87 3.47
C GLY A 32 11.25 16.54 2.73
N GLU A 33 10.62 15.53 3.32
CA GLU A 33 10.50 14.17 2.79
C GLU A 33 9.08 13.86 2.30
N GLY A 34 8.91 12.74 1.61
CA GLY A 34 7.62 12.27 1.14
C GLY A 34 6.97 13.28 0.19
N SER A 35 5.74 13.71 0.49
CA SER A 35 5.01 14.65 -0.38
C SER A 35 5.59 16.08 -0.39
N ALA A 36 6.52 16.41 0.50
CA ALA A 36 7.23 17.71 0.47
C ALA A 36 8.10 17.83 -0.80
N LEU A 37 8.63 16.73 -1.31
CA LEU A 37 9.41 16.70 -2.54
C LEU A 37 8.63 17.23 -3.75
N MET A 38 7.31 17.12 -3.74
CA MET A 38 6.47 17.66 -4.82
C MET A 38 6.49 19.20 -4.91
N ALA A 39 7.08 19.89 -3.93
CA ALA A 39 7.29 21.35 -4.03
C ALA A 39 8.38 21.73 -5.06
N ASP A 40 9.28 20.79 -5.38
CA ASP A 40 10.48 21.00 -6.20
C ASP A 40 10.66 19.86 -7.23
N PRO A 41 10.10 19.98 -8.44
CA PRO A 41 10.29 18.99 -9.50
C PRO A 41 11.76 18.76 -9.89
N ASP A 42 12.61 19.79 -9.81
CA ASP A 42 14.04 19.64 -10.12
C ASP A 42 14.74 18.74 -9.08
N LEU A 43 14.32 18.82 -7.82
CA LEU A 43 14.80 17.91 -6.78
C LEU A 43 14.33 16.48 -7.02
N ILE A 44 13.07 16.28 -7.47
CA ILE A 44 12.54 14.98 -7.87
C ILE A 44 13.41 14.37 -8.98
N PHE A 45 13.70 15.14 -10.03
CA PHE A 45 14.59 14.71 -11.12
C PHE A 45 15.97 14.28 -10.57
N ARG A 46 16.60 15.12 -9.75
CA ARG A 46 17.95 14.85 -9.20
C ARG A 46 17.99 13.60 -8.33
N ILE A 47 16.99 13.43 -7.44
CA ILE A 47 16.91 12.25 -6.56
C ILE A 47 16.70 10.99 -7.40
N THR A 48 15.73 11.00 -8.31
CA THR A 48 15.43 9.86 -9.17
C THR A 48 16.62 9.46 -10.01
N LYS A 49 17.30 10.44 -10.64
CA LYS A 49 18.48 10.23 -11.46
C LYS A 49 19.67 9.67 -10.67
N ALA A 50 19.89 10.19 -9.47
CA ALA A 50 20.96 9.70 -8.60
C ALA A 50 20.70 8.25 -8.17
N THR A 51 19.45 7.93 -7.80
CA THR A 51 19.06 6.57 -7.43
C THR A 51 19.17 5.62 -8.62
N ALA A 52 18.63 5.98 -9.79
CA ALA A 52 18.68 5.15 -10.99
C ALA A 52 20.12 4.87 -11.47
N LYS A 53 21.04 5.81 -11.25
CA LYS A 53 22.47 5.61 -11.57
C LYS A 53 23.19 4.73 -10.56
N ALA A 54 22.71 4.66 -9.32
CA ALA A 54 23.36 3.92 -8.24
C ALA A 54 23.04 2.43 -8.21
N THR A 55 22.04 1.98 -9.01
CA THR A 55 21.59 0.59 -9.03
C THR A 55 21.30 0.11 -10.44
N HIS A 56 21.38 -1.21 -10.65
CA HIS A 56 20.90 -1.88 -11.87
C HIS A 56 19.43 -2.31 -11.78
N LEU A 57 18.82 -2.16 -10.60
CA LEU A 57 17.41 -2.50 -10.40
C LEU A 57 16.51 -1.36 -10.86
N PRO A 58 15.27 -1.67 -11.29
CA PRO A 58 14.28 -0.64 -11.60
C PRO A 58 14.04 0.30 -10.41
N VAL A 59 13.92 1.59 -10.68
CA VAL A 59 13.54 2.60 -9.69
C VAL A 59 12.14 3.08 -10.01
N THR A 60 11.23 2.99 -9.05
CA THR A 60 9.86 3.50 -9.16
C THR A 60 9.66 4.69 -8.23
N VAL A 61 8.64 5.50 -8.53
CA VAL A 61 8.31 6.66 -7.72
C VAL A 61 6.83 6.63 -7.35
N LYS A 62 6.52 6.82 -6.05
CA LYS A 62 5.13 6.96 -5.62
C LYS A 62 4.85 8.38 -5.16
N MET A 63 3.82 9.04 -5.76
CA MET A 63 3.46 10.42 -5.45
C MET A 63 1.95 10.65 -5.33
N ARG A 64 1.57 11.87 -5.01
CA ARG A 64 0.19 12.38 -4.95
C ARG A 64 -0.07 13.36 -6.10
N LEU A 65 -1.25 14.02 -6.12
CA LEU A 65 -1.58 15.02 -7.14
C LEU A 65 -0.86 16.37 -6.91
N GLY A 66 -0.41 16.61 -5.70
CA GLY A 66 0.23 17.86 -5.28
C GLY A 66 0.11 18.02 -3.77
N ILE A 67 0.48 19.20 -3.28
CA ILE A 67 0.45 19.53 -1.84
C ILE A 67 -0.99 19.83 -1.42
N ASP A 68 -1.68 20.70 -2.12
CA ASP A 68 -3.05 21.14 -1.84
C ASP A 68 -3.80 21.45 -3.16
N GLU A 69 -5.05 21.90 -3.06
CA GLU A 69 -5.87 22.23 -4.22
C GLU A 69 -5.34 23.41 -5.05
N GLY A 70 -4.62 24.33 -4.42
CA GLY A 70 -3.97 25.46 -5.11
C GLY A 70 -2.65 25.08 -5.78
N LYS A 71 -2.12 23.91 -5.46
CA LYS A 71 -0.82 23.43 -5.99
C LYS A 71 -0.89 21.97 -6.41
N ILE A 72 -1.65 21.70 -7.46
CA ILE A 72 -1.71 20.42 -8.17
C ILE A 72 -0.67 20.47 -9.30
N ASN A 73 0.45 19.82 -9.09
CA ASN A 73 1.59 19.82 -10.01
C ASN A 73 2.14 18.42 -10.32
N VAL A 74 1.27 17.42 -10.21
CA VAL A 74 1.66 16.01 -10.46
C VAL A 74 2.24 15.81 -11.86
N THR A 75 1.80 16.59 -12.86
CA THR A 75 2.30 16.48 -14.24
C THR A 75 3.77 16.84 -14.33
N GLU A 76 4.18 17.96 -13.75
CA GLU A 76 5.57 18.40 -13.71
C GLU A 76 6.43 17.43 -12.90
N CYS A 77 5.94 17.01 -11.74
CA CYS A 77 6.63 16.06 -10.86
C CYS A 77 6.82 14.68 -11.53
N ALA A 78 5.80 14.19 -12.23
CA ALA A 78 5.84 12.90 -12.90
C ALA A 78 6.79 12.91 -14.11
N LYS A 79 6.80 13.98 -14.90
CA LYS A 79 7.77 14.18 -15.99
C LYS A 79 9.19 14.25 -15.48
N ALA A 80 9.42 15.01 -14.40
CA ALA A 80 10.73 15.10 -13.77
C ALA A 80 11.25 13.73 -13.27
N ALA A 81 10.36 12.90 -12.71
CA ALA A 81 10.70 11.54 -12.31
C ALA A 81 11.01 10.64 -13.53
N GLU A 82 10.20 10.70 -14.59
CA GLU A 82 10.44 9.96 -15.85
C GLU A 82 11.78 10.34 -16.46
N GLU A 83 12.07 11.63 -16.62
CA GLU A 83 13.34 12.17 -17.13
C GLU A 83 14.52 11.79 -16.24
N GLY A 84 14.28 11.65 -14.94
CA GLY A 84 15.25 11.15 -13.96
C GLY A 84 15.55 9.65 -14.08
N GLY A 85 14.79 8.91 -14.90
CA GLY A 85 14.99 7.48 -15.12
C GLY A 85 14.09 6.58 -14.27
N ALA A 86 12.95 7.07 -13.80
CA ALA A 86 11.95 6.22 -13.18
C ALA A 86 11.44 5.17 -14.17
N ALA A 87 11.36 3.91 -13.73
CA ALA A 87 10.87 2.78 -14.52
C ALA A 87 9.34 2.66 -14.48
N ALA A 88 8.68 3.22 -13.44
CA ALA A 88 7.22 3.32 -13.32
C ALA A 88 6.85 4.38 -12.28
N ILE A 89 5.62 4.89 -12.35
CA ILE A 89 5.09 5.86 -11.40
C ILE A 89 3.77 5.38 -10.82
N CYS A 90 3.64 5.44 -9.49
CA CYS A 90 2.38 5.18 -8.80
C CYS A 90 1.76 6.49 -8.30
N ILE A 91 0.53 6.79 -8.73
CA ILE A 91 -0.17 8.04 -8.42
C ILE A 91 -1.36 7.79 -7.50
N HIS A 92 -1.31 8.39 -6.29
CA HIS A 92 -2.49 8.48 -5.45
C HIS A 92 -3.33 9.69 -5.89
N GLY A 93 -4.57 9.44 -6.31
CA GLY A 93 -5.51 10.43 -6.85
C GLY A 93 -5.99 11.51 -5.87
N ARG A 94 -5.19 11.89 -4.86
CA ARG A 94 -5.46 12.92 -3.85
C ARG A 94 -4.26 13.83 -3.65
N THR A 95 -4.52 15.05 -3.20
CA THR A 95 -3.46 15.95 -2.70
C THR A 95 -2.98 15.51 -1.31
N ARG A 96 -1.87 16.08 -0.84
CA ARG A 96 -1.38 15.86 0.53
C ARG A 96 -2.39 16.29 1.57
N THR A 97 -2.96 17.50 1.43
CA THR A 97 -3.88 18.08 2.42
C THR A 97 -5.21 17.32 2.52
N GLN A 98 -5.65 16.68 1.45
CA GLN A 98 -6.81 15.78 1.50
C GLN A 98 -6.56 14.55 2.38
N MET A 99 -5.32 14.15 2.60
CA MET A 99 -4.98 12.93 3.34
C MET A 99 -5.71 11.70 2.75
N TYR A 100 -6.87 11.37 3.32
CA TYR A 100 -7.79 10.29 2.90
C TYR A 100 -9.24 10.79 2.73
N GLY A 101 -9.48 12.10 2.86
CA GLY A 101 -10.80 12.72 2.69
C GLY A 101 -11.17 12.89 1.22
N GLY A 102 -12.47 13.04 0.96
CA GLY A 102 -13.01 13.12 -0.40
C GLY A 102 -12.78 11.84 -1.20
N GLU A 103 -12.80 11.95 -2.53
CA GLU A 103 -12.61 10.84 -3.47
C GLU A 103 -11.29 10.98 -4.23
N ALA A 104 -10.74 9.86 -4.68
CA ALA A 104 -9.58 9.85 -5.57
C ALA A 104 -9.98 10.33 -6.97
N ARG A 105 -9.23 11.27 -7.52
CA ARG A 105 -9.45 11.85 -8.85
C ARG A 105 -8.76 11.03 -9.92
N TYR A 106 -9.50 10.13 -10.53
CA TYR A 106 -8.97 9.22 -11.55
C TYR A 106 -8.72 9.91 -12.90
N GLU A 107 -9.42 11.01 -13.20
CA GLU A 107 -9.18 11.82 -14.40
C GLU A 107 -7.74 12.35 -14.45
N LYS A 108 -7.16 12.73 -13.29
CA LYS A 108 -5.75 13.16 -13.23
C LYS A 108 -4.77 12.03 -13.50
N ILE A 109 -5.11 10.82 -13.13
CA ILE A 109 -4.29 9.64 -13.44
C ILE A 109 -4.39 9.30 -14.94
N ALA A 110 -5.58 9.40 -15.53
CA ALA A 110 -5.78 9.22 -16.96
C ALA A 110 -5.00 10.25 -17.79
N GLU A 111 -5.01 11.53 -17.40
CA GLU A 111 -4.19 12.57 -18.02
C GLU A 111 -2.70 12.19 -18.04
N LEU A 112 -2.18 11.72 -16.89
CA LEU A 112 -0.78 11.30 -16.79
C LEU A 112 -0.46 10.06 -17.63
N LYS A 113 -1.37 9.08 -17.67
CA LYS A 113 -1.19 7.90 -18.53
C LYS A 113 -1.02 8.24 -20.00
N ASN A 114 -1.72 9.28 -20.47
CA ASN A 114 -1.60 9.74 -21.85
C ASN A 114 -0.32 10.55 -22.11
N LEU A 115 0.32 11.10 -21.08
CA LEU A 115 1.49 11.96 -21.20
C LEU A 115 2.82 11.24 -21.03
N LEU A 116 2.85 10.23 -20.16
CA LEU A 116 4.07 9.50 -19.78
C LEU A 116 4.29 8.29 -20.69
N LYS A 117 5.55 7.96 -20.92
CA LYS A 117 5.97 6.79 -21.70
C LYS A 117 6.21 5.55 -20.82
N ILE A 118 6.40 5.77 -19.52
CA ILE A 118 6.60 4.71 -18.53
C ILE A 118 5.26 4.25 -17.93
N PRO A 119 5.19 3.04 -17.38
CA PRO A 119 4.00 2.52 -16.73
C PRO A 119 3.47 3.45 -15.62
N VAL A 120 2.16 3.67 -15.62
CA VAL A 120 1.42 4.43 -14.60
C VAL A 120 0.55 3.47 -13.78
N ILE A 121 0.71 3.51 -12.48
CA ILE A 121 -0.02 2.68 -11.51
C ILE A 121 -1.03 3.56 -10.77
N ALA A 122 -2.31 3.23 -10.87
CA ALA A 122 -3.38 3.96 -10.20
C ALA A 122 -3.52 3.54 -8.74
N ASN A 123 -3.64 4.52 -7.85
CA ASN A 123 -3.85 4.30 -6.42
C ASN A 123 -4.92 5.23 -5.86
N GLY A 124 -5.70 4.73 -4.92
CA GLY A 124 -6.75 5.44 -4.19
C GLY A 124 -8.11 4.75 -4.33
N ASP A 125 -8.79 4.56 -3.21
CA ASP A 125 -10.18 4.06 -3.08
C ASP A 125 -10.50 2.74 -3.79
N ILE A 126 -9.50 1.91 -4.06
CA ILE A 126 -9.70 0.57 -4.63
C ILE A 126 -10.06 -0.36 -3.48
N THR A 127 -11.36 -0.68 -3.39
CA THR A 127 -11.96 -1.36 -2.23
C THR A 127 -12.55 -2.73 -2.57
N SER A 128 -12.70 -3.03 -3.86
CA SER A 128 -13.23 -4.31 -4.36
C SER A 128 -12.67 -4.65 -5.74
N PRO A 129 -12.85 -5.88 -6.22
CA PRO A 129 -12.50 -6.27 -7.59
C PRO A 129 -13.18 -5.43 -8.67
N GLU A 130 -14.48 -5.12 -8.51
CA GLU A 130 -15.24 -4.30 -9.44
C GLU A 130 -14.66 -2.88 -9.50
N LYS A 131 -14.31 -2.32 -8.32
CA LYS A 131 -13.69 -0.99 -8.25
C LYS A 131 -12.30 -0.99 -8.88
N ALA A 132 -11.56 -2.07 -8.77
CA ALA A 132 -10.27 -2.24 -9.46
C ALA A 132 -10.44 -2.21 -10.99
N ALA A 133 -11.43 -2.94 -11.52
CA ALA A 133 -11.76 -2.94 -12.95
C ALA A 133 -12.25 -1.56 -13.42
N GLU A 134 -13.10 -0.90 -12.65
CA GLU A 134 -13.57 0.45 -12.92
C GLU A 134 -12.40 1.44 -13.01
N VAL A 135 -11.48 1.41 -12.04
CA VAL A 135 -10.32 2.29 -12.00
C VAL A 135 -9.42 2.09 -13.21
N LEU A 136 -9.11 0.85 -13.57
CA LEU A 136 -8.33 0.57 -14.78
C LEU A 136 -9.03 1.06 -16.05
N ARG A 137 -10.33 0.86 -16.16
CA ARG A 137 -11.11 1.34 -17.30
C ARG A 137 -11.13 2.87 -17.40
N LEU A 138 -11.29 3.57 -16.27
CA LEU A 138 -11.35 5.04 -16.22
C LEU A 138 -9.99 5.69 -16.47
N THR A 139 -8.92 5.08 -15.99
CA THR A 139 -7.59 5.67 -16.03
C THR A 139 -6.73 5.21 -17.21
N GLY A 140 -7.01 4.05 -17.77
CA GLY A 140 -6.12 3.38 -18.71
C GLY A 140 -4.77 2.99 -18.09
N ALA A 141 -4.63 3.03 -16.77
CA ALA A 141 -3.39 2.73 -16.07
C ALA A 141 -2.92 1.28 -16.33
N ASP A 142 -1.61 1.07 -16.26
CA ASP A 142 -0.98 -0.24 -16.51
C ASP A 142 -1.11 -1.19 -15.33
N GLY A 143 -1.47 -0.67 -14.16
CA GLY A 143 -1.67 -1.43 -12.95
C GLY A 143 -2.34 -0.62 -11.84
N ILE A 144 -2.59 -1.30 -10.73
CA ILE A 144 -3.21 -0.69 -9.54
C ILE A 144 -2.38 -0.96 -8.29
N ALA A 145 -2.42 -0.02 -7.34
CA ALA A 145 -1.85 -0.20 -6.02
C ALA A 145 -2.94 -0.11 -4.96
N ILE A 146 -3.00 -1.08 -4.07
CA ILE A 146 -4.02 -1.19 -3.02
C ILE A 146 -3.36 -0.90 -1.68
N GLY A 147 -3.98 -0.01 -0.90
CA GLY A 147 -3.52 0.34 0.44
C GLY A 147 -4.46 -0.22 1.51
N ARG A 148 -5.28 0.67 2.06
CA ARG A 148 -6.14 0.39 3.23
C ARG A 148 -7.03 -0.84 3.12
N SER A 149 -7.51 -1.16 1.92
CA SER A 149 -8.43 -2.27 1.69
C SER A 149 -7.77 -3.64 1.84
N ALA A 150 -6.44 -3.73 1.73
CA ALA A 150 -5.71 -4.97 1.97
C ALA A 150 -5.49 -5.25 3.46
N VAL A 151 -5.62 -4.23 4.34
CA VAL A 151 -5.44 -4.42 5.77
C VAL A 151 -6.69 -5.09 6.35
N GLY A 152 -6.53 -6.29 6.86
CA GLY A 152 -7.64 -7.14 7.31
C GLY A 152 -8.33 -7.96 6.20
N ASN A 153 -7.92 -7.77 4.94
CA ASN A 153 -8.32 -8.61 3.81
C ASN A 153 -7.18 -8.76 2.79
N PRO A 154 -6.16 -9.57 3.05
CA PRO A 154 -5.08 -9.80 2.08
C PRO A 154 -5.56 -10.57 0.84
N TYR A 155 -6.72 -11.19 0.89
CA TYR A 155 -7.32 -11.94 -0.21
C TYR A 155 -7.83 -11.05 -1.35
N ILE A 156 -7.93 -9.72 -1.14
CA ILE A 156 -8.37 -8.77 -2.17
C ILE A 156 -7.55 -8.88 -3.46
N PHE A 157 -6.26 -9.20 -3.36
CA PHE A 157 -5.41 -9.38 -4.54
C PHE A 157 -5.82 -10.61 -5.36
N ARG A 158 -6.09 -11.75 -4.70
CA ARG A 158 -6.61 -12.96 -5.36
C ARG A 158 -7.98 -12.68 -5.96
N GLN A 159 -8.89 -12.06 -5.21
CA GLN A 159 -10.23 -11.71 -5.66
C GLN A 159 -10.20 -10.84 -6.93
N ILE A 160 -9.28 -9.87 -7.00
CA ILE A 160 -9.12 -9.02 -8.19
C ILE A 160 -8.62 -9.82 -9.39
N LEU A 161 -7.65 -10.70 -9.20
CA LEU A 161 -7.13 -11.54 -10.27
C LEU A 161 -8.21 -12.50 -10.78
N ASP A 162 -8.95 -13.17 -9.90
CA ASP A 162 -10.05 -14.06 -10.24
C ASP A 162 -11.15 -13.31 -11.02
N TYR A 163 -11.49 -12.10 -10.57
CA TYR A 163 -12.47 -11.26 -11.23
C TYR A 163 -12.03 -10.82 -12.64
N PHE A 164 -10.75 -10.51 -12.83
CA PHE A 164 -10.22 -10.15 -14.14
C PHE A 164 -10.17 -11.33 -15.10
N ASP A 165 -9.95 -12.55 -14.59
CA ASP A 165 -9.89 -13.77 -15.38
C ASP A 165 -11.29 -14.27 -15.77
N SER A 166 -12.24 -14.29 -14.83
CA SER A 166 -13.53 -14.99 -14.99
C SER A 166 -14.77 -14.11 -14.82
N GLY A 167 -14.63 -12.86 -14.39
CA GLY A 167 -15.75 -11.98 -14.03
C GLY A 167 -16.39 -12.31 -12.68
N ALA A 168 -15.82 -13.26 -11.91
CA ALA A 168 -16.30 -13.69 -10.61
C ALA A 168 -15.14 -13.92 -9.64
N TYR A 169 -15.42 -13.89 -8.35
CA TYR A 169 -14.45 -14.22 -7.30
C TYR A 169 -15.14 -14.83 -6.09
N THR A 170 -14.38 -15.46 -5.22
CA THR A 170 -14.88 -16.04 -3.98
C THR A 170 -14.43 -15.20 -2.79
N GLU A 171 -15.37 -14.90 -1.89
CA GLU A 171 -15.04 -14.28 -0.60
C GLU A 171 -14.28 -15.27 0.28
N PRO A 172 -13.29 -14.82 1.04
CA PRO A 172 -12.61 -15.69 1.99
C PRO A 172 -13.57 -16.14 3.10
N SER A 173 -13.43 -17.37 3.52
CA SER A 173 -14.16 -17.88 4.68
C SER A 173 -13.71 -17.17 5.97
N ARG A 174 -14.51 -17.31 7.04
CA ARG A 174 -14.13 -16.77 8.35
C ARG A 174 -12.84 -17.40 8.87
N GLU A 175 -12.69 -18.68 8.66
CA GLU A 175 -11.51 -19.47 9.01
C GLU A 175 -10.27 -18.92 8.28
N GLU A 176 -10.34 -18.73 6.97
CA GLU A 176 -9.25 -18.15 6.18
C GLU A 176 -8.84 -16.76 6.70
N LEU A 177 -9.79 -15.89 7.04
CA LEU A 177 -9.49 -14.57 7.58
C LEU A 177 -8.80 -14.65 8.95
N ILE A 178 -9.25 -15.54 9.83
CA ILE A 178 -8.62 -15.74 11.14
C ILE A 178 -7.21 -16.34 10.99
N ASP A 179 -7.02 -17.30 10.11
CA ASP A 179 -5.71 -17.89 9.84
C ASP A 179 -4.74 -16.86 9.25
N ALA A 180 -5.20 -15.99 8.34
CA ALA A 180 -4.39 -14.89 7.82
C ALA A 180 -4.00 -13.89 8.91
N ALA A 181 -4.93 -13.55 9.82
CA ALA A 181 -4.66 -12.69 10.97
C ALA A 181 -3.60 -13.29 11.90
N LEU A 182 -3.74 -14.58 12.22
CA LEU A 182 -2.78 -15.32 13.04
C LEU A 182 -1.41 -15.43 12.36
N ARG A 183 -1.39 -15.67 11.05
CA ARG A 183 -0.15 -15.71 10.27
C ARG A 183 0.57 -14.35 10.28
N GLN A 184 -0.16 -13.26 10.07
CA GLN A 184 0.40 -11.91 10.14
C GLN A 184 1.00 -11.63 11.52
N LEU A 185 0.26 -11.96 12.59
CA LEU A 185 0.72 -11.75 13.96
C LEU A 185 1.95 -12.59 14.27
N TYR A 186 1.94 -13.86 13.88
CA TYR A 186 3.08 -14.77 14.07
C TYR A 186 4.36 -14.20 13.43
N LEU A 187 4.28 -13.74 12.18
CA LEU A 187 5.42 -13.13 11.48
C LEU A 187 5.93 -11.86 12.18
N ALA A 188 5.01 -11.05 12.73
CA ALA A 188 5.40 -9.86 13.47
C ALA A 188 6.10 -10.22 14.80
N VAL A 189 5.65 -11.28 15.47
CA VAL A 189 6.28 -11.78 16.72
C VAL A 189 7.67 -12.37 16.43
N GLU A 190 7.81 -13.14 15.36
CA GLU A 190 9.12 -13.67 14.92
C GLU A 190 10.13 -12.56 14.62
N ASP A 191 9.68 -11.44 14.02
CA ASP A 191 10.53 -10.31 13.64
C ASP A 191 10.91 -9.42 14.85
N LYS A 192 9.94 -9.11 15.73
CA LYS A 192 10.08 -8.04 16.74
C LYS A 192 9.98 -8.53 18.20
N GLY A 193 9.63 -9.79 18.41
CA GLY A 193 9.26 -10.33 19.73
C GLY A 193 7.86 -9.88 20.18
N GLU A 194 7.24 -10.64 21.08
CA GLU A 194 5.86 -10.41 21.55
C GLU A 194 5.65 -9.04 22.19
N ALA A 195 6.59 -8.58 23.01
CA ALA A 195 6.47 -7.32 23.74
C ALA A 195 6.25 -6.10 22.82
N VAL A 196 6.78 -6.14 21.59
CA VAL A 196 6.63 -5.09 20.60
C VAL A 196 5.51 -5.43 19.60
N ALA A 197 5.51 -6.65 19.07
CA ALA A 197 4.61 -7.06 18.01
C ALA A 197 3.13 -7.03 18.43
N ILE A 198 2.80 -7.48 19.64
CA ILE A 198 1.41 -7.55 20.11
C ILE A 198 0.77 -6.14 20.16
N PRO A 199 1.33 -5.14 20.87
CA PRO A 199 0.76 -3.79 20.88
C PRO A 199 0.65 -3.15 19.51
N GLU A 200 1.68 -3.28 18.66
CA GLU A 200 1.69 -2.69 17.30
C GLU A 200 0.64 -3.31 16.37
N SER A 201 0.39 -4.62 16.52
CA SER A 201 -0.51 -5.36 15.62
C SER A 201 -2.00 -5.22 15.98
N ARG A 202 -2.36 -4.83 17.22
CA ARG A 202 -3.75 -4.82 17.71
C ARG A 202 -4.75 -4.22 16.72
N LYS A 203 -4.44 -3.02 16.22
CA LYS A 203 -5.31 -2.32 15.27
C LYS A 203 -5.49 -3.07 13.96
N GLN A 204 -4.42 -3.65 13.42
CA GLN A 204 -4.45 -4.35 12.15
C GLN A 204 -5.19 -5.69 12.28
N ILE A 205 -4.90 -6.45 13.33
CA ILE A 205 -5.56 -7.74 13.61
C ILE A 205 -7.07 -7.54 13.83
N ALA A 206 -7.47 -6.49 14.53
CA ALA A 206 -8.88 -6.18 14.74
C ALA A 206 -9.67 -5.90 13.45
N LEU A 207 -9.00 -5.51 12.36
CA LEU A 207 -9.66 -5.25 11.06
C LEU A 207 -10.09 -6.54 10.34
N TYR A 208 -9.46 -7.68 10.61
CA TYR A 208 -9.89 -8.98 10.10
C TYR A 208 -11.28 -9.40 10.59
N LEU A 209 -11.74 -8.82 11.69
CA LEU A 209 -13.07 -9.09 12.27
C LEU A 209 -14.18 -8.21 11.67
N LYS A 210 -13.94 -7.55 10.54
CA LYS A 210 -14.97 -6.73 9.89
C LYS A 210 -16.11 -7.65 9.41
N GLY A 211 -17.35 -7.34 9.83
CA GLY A 211 -18.55 -8.12 9.46
C GLY A 211 -18.81 -9.37 10.34
N PHE A 212 -17.95 -9.67 11.30
CA PHE A 212 -18.20 -10.78 12.22
C PHE A 212 -19.21 -10.39 13.32
N SER A 213 -20.11 -11.31 13.66
CA SER A 213 -20.99 -11.16 14.82
C SER A 213 -20.15 -11.14 16.10
N GLY A 214 -20.48 -10.28 17.05
CA GLY A 214 -19.74 -10.17 18.31
C GLY A 214 -18.33 -9.54 18.19
N ALA A 215 -17.92 -9.05 17.03
CA ALA A 215 -16.58 -8.51 16.78
C ALA A 215 -16.15 -7.43 17.78
N ALA A 216 -17.09 -6.61 18.28
CA ALA A 216 -16.76 -5.55 19.26
C ALA A 216 -16.14 -6.12 20.54
N LYS A 217 -16.72 -7.19 21.09
CA LYS A 217 -16.20 -7.88 22.28
C LYS A 217 -14.81 -8.48 22.02
N ILE A 218 -14.66 -9.15 20.88
CA ILE A 218 -13.38 -9.78 20.49
C ILE A 218 -12.30 -8.73 20.31
N ARG A 219 -12.60 -7.57 19.69
CA ARG A 219 -11.66 -6.44 19.56
C ARG A 219 -11.21 -5.91 20.93
N THR A 220 -12.12 -5.85 21.90
CA THR A 220 -11.75 -5.47 23.28
C THR A 220 -10.77 -6.46 23.87
N GLU A 221 -11.01 -7.77 23.73
CA GLU A 221 -10.11 -8.81 24.21
C GLU A 221 -8.72 -8.71 23.53
N ILE A 222 -8.66 -8.51 22.21
CA ILE A 222 -7.41 -8.29 21.46
C ILE A 222 -6.66 -7.06 21.97
N ASN A 223 -7.37 -5.97 22.28
CA ASN A 223 -6.73 -4.75 22.79
C ASN A 223 -6.13 -4.92 24.19
N MET A 224 -6.64 -5.85 24.98
CA MET A 224 -6.14 -6.17 26.31
C MET A 224 -5.07 -7.27 26.31
N ALA A 225 -4.97 -8.04 25.24
CA ALA A 225 -4.03 -9.16 25.13
C ALA A 225 -2.57 -8.70 25.23
N GLY A 226 -1.76 -9.45 25.94
CA GLY A 226 -0.33 -9.24 26.13
C GLY A 226 0.55 -10.29 25.43
N SER A 227 -0.05 -11.39 24.93
CA SER A 227 0.68 -12.49 24.28
C SER A 227 0.01 -12.94 22.98
N PHE A 228 0.76 -13.67 22.14
CA PHE A 228 0.25 -14.30 20.93
C PHE A 228 -0.91 -15.26 21.23
N ASP A 229 -0.76 -16.08 22.28
CA ASP A 229 -1.78 -17.08 22.64
C ASP A 229 -3.08 -16.42 23.09
N GLU A 230 -3.03 -15.31 23.82
CA GLU A 230 -4.23 -14.56 24.22
C GLU A 230 -4.95 -13.98 23.01
N VAL A 231 -4.24 -13.39 22.02
CA VAL A 231 -4.84 -12.92 20.77
C VAL A 231 -5.44 -14.09 19.98
N LYS A 232 -4.74 -15.22 19.91
CA LYS A 232 -5.21 -16.44 19.23
C LYS A 232 -6.50 -16.98 19.85
N ILE A 233 -6.58 -17.03 21.19
CA ILE A 233 -7.80 -17.44 21.90
C ILE A 233 -8.96 -16.48 21.59
N ALA A 234 -8.70 -15.16 21.62
CA ALA A 234 -9.71 -14.17 21.30
C ALA A 234 -10.22 -14.31 19.86
N LEU A 235 -9.33 -14.43 18.88
CA LEU A 235 -9.70 -14.60 17.46
C LEU A 235 -10.51 -15.87 17.21
N LYS A 236 -10.17 -17.01 17.83
CA LYS A 236 -10.90 -18.26 17.66
C LYS A 236 -12.35 -18.19 18.13
N LYS A 237 -12.69 -17.30 19.07
CA LYS A 237 -14.09 -17.06 19.48
C LYS A 237 -14.95 -16.51 18.34
N ALA A 238 -14.34 -15.92 17.32
CA ALA A 238 -15.06 -15.42 16.12
C ALA A 238 -15.60 -16.53 15.23
N LEU A 239 -15.15 -17.78 15.43
CA LEU A 239 -15.58 -18.96 14.68
C LEU A 239 -16.68 -19.76 15.39
N MET A 240 -17.00 -19.40 16.62
CA MET A 240 -18.07 -20.02 17.45
C MET A 240 -19.39 -19.26 17.24
#